data_ad3adcecddf16e907084b922485e5d5f
#
_entry.id   ad3adcecddf16e907084b922485e5d5f
#
_cell.length_a   1.000
_cell.length_b   1.000
_cell.length_c   1.000
_cell.angle_alpha   90.00
_cell.angle_beta   90.00
_cell.angle_gamma   90.00
#
_symmetry.space_group_name_H-M   'P 1'
#
loop_
_entity.id
_entity.type
_entity.pdbx_description
1 polymer ?
#
loop_
_entity_poly.entity_id
_entity_poly.type
_entity_poly.pdbx_seq_one_letter_code
_entity_poly.pdbx_strand_id
1 'polypeptide(L)'
;VTDIVDELKWRGLFALSTDEDALRKALADGPVTFYCGFDPTAPSLHVGHLVQVLTVRRLQQAGHRPLALVGGATGLIGDPRPTAERTLNDPETVAGWVGKLRAQIEPFLSFEGENAAVMVNNLDWTAGLSAIEFLRDIGKHFRVNKMLTKDSVARRLESDQGISYTEFSYQILQGMDFLQLYRRHGCTLQQGGSDQWGNLTAGLDLIHRLEPQADVHALATPLMTKADGTKFGKTEGGAVWLDPEMTTPYAFYQFWLNVDDRDISTYLRILSFKSRAELEELERETAERPQARAAQRALAEELTTLVHGADQTAAVIAASRALFGQGELGDLDERTLTAALSEVPHIQVAEPGPVVDLFAQVGLVASKSAARRTVKEGGAYVNNVKVTAEDAVPVKEDLLHGRWLVLRRGKKNLAAVEVTGA
;
A
#
# COMPACT_ATOMS: atom_id res chain seq x y z
N VAL A 1 -5.31 -15.68 -26.02
CA VAL A 1 -5.34 -14.58 -25.03
C VAL A 1 -6.31 -15.01 -23.94
N THR A 2 -5.85 -15.11 -22.68
CA THR A 2 -6.72 -15.46 -21.55
C THR A 2 -7.71 -14.30 -21.35
N ASP A 3 -9.00 -14.61 -21.19
CA ASP A 3 -10.04 -13.64 -20.86
C ASP A 3 -9.65 -12.89 -19.59
N ILE A 4 -9.66 -11.57 -19.61
CA ILE A 4 -9.24 -10.75 -18.46
C ILE A 4 -10.13 -10.97 -17.24
N VAL A 5 -11.42 -11.26 -17.41
CA VAL A 5 -12.34 -11.57 -16.30
C VAL A 5 -11.95 -12.90 -15.64
N ASP A 6 -11.59 -13.92 -16.45
CA ASP A 6 -11.10 -15.19 -15.92
C ASP A 6 -9.76 -15.03 -15.18
N GLU A 7 -8.88 -14.16 -15.69
CA GLU A 7 -7.62 -13.82 -15.00
C GLU A 7 -7.87 -13.13 -13.66
N LEU A 8 -8.77 -12.14 -13.62
CA LEU A 8 -9.14 -11.46 -12.39
C LEU A 8 -9.77 -12.41 -11.37
N LYS A 9 -10.64 -13.32 -11.82
CA LYS A 9 -11.25 -14.35 -10.95
C LYS A 9 -10.22 -15.30 -10.38
N TRP A 10 -9.33 -15.85 -11.22
CA TRP A 10 -8.28 -16.74 -10.78
C TRP A 10 -7.35 -16.09 -9.75
N ARG A 11 -7.06 -14.79 -9.92
CA ARG A 11 -6.24 -14.03 -8.98
C ARG A 11 -6.97 -13.62 -7.71
N GLY A 12 -8.28 -13.80 -7.63
CA GLY A 12 -9.07 -13.33 -6.50
C GLY A 12 -9.32 -11.81 -6.51
N LEU A 13 -9.30 -11.19 -7.70
CA LEU A 13 -9.53 -9.76 -7.90
C LEU A 13 -10.96 -9.43 -8.36
N PHE A 14 -11.86 -10.39 -8.37
CA PHE A 14 -13.24 -10.22 -8.80
C PHE A 14 -14.18 -10.55 -7.65
N ALA A 15 -14.74 -9.53 -7.01
CA ALA A 15 -15.70 -9.70 -5.91
C ALA A 15 -17.13 -9.48 -6.37
N LEU A 16 -17.40 -8.35 -7.01
CA LEU A 16 -18.72 -7.94 -7.48
C LEU A 16 -18.60 -7.30 -8.86
N SER A 17 -19.62 -7.51 -9.68
CA SER A 17 -19.79 -6.74 -10.92
C SER A 17 -21.28 -6.46 -11.15
N THR A 18 -21.57 -5.50 -11.99
CA THR A 18 -22.85 -5.44 -12.69
C THR A 18 -22.98 -6.67 -13.57
N ASP A 19 -23.95 -6.73 -14.47
CA ASP A 19 -24.11 -7.87 -15.37
C ASP A 19 -22.74 -8.40 -15.88
N GLU A 20 -22.32 -9.58 -15.39
CA GLU A 20 -21.00 -10.13 -15.69
C GLU A 20 -20.85 -10.50 -17.17
N ASP A 21 -21.92 -11.03 -17.79
CA ASP A 21 -21.85 -11.44 -19.18
C ASP A 21 -21.74 -10.20 -20.10
N ALA A 22 -22.46 -9.12 -19.77
CA ALA A 22 -22.35 -7.86 -20.48
C ALA A 22 -20.96 -7.21 -20.29
N LEU A 23 -20.43 -7.21 -19.06
CA LEU A 23 -19.08 -6.72 -18.78
C LEU A 23 -18.01 -7.52 -19.53
N ARG A 24 -18.10 -8.86 -19.50
CA ARG A 24 -17.17 -9.75 -20.21
C ARG A 24 -17.21 -9.48 -21.71
N LYS A 25 -18.40 -9.34 -22.26
CA LYS A 25 -18.58 -8.99 -23.67
C LYS A 25 -17.96 -7.63 -24.00
N ALA A 26 -18.22 -6.60 -23.21
CA ALA A 26 -17.67 -5.27 -23.42
C ALA A 26 -16.12 -5.28 -23.41
N LEU A 27 -15.50 -6.00 -22.46
CA LEU A 27 -14.05 -6.13 -22.38
C LEU A 27 -13.44 -6.96 -23.52
N ALA A 28 -14.19 -7.89 -24.11
CA ALA A 28 -13.75 -8.71 -25.24
C ALA A 28 -13.90 -8.01 -26.60
N ASP A 29 -14.92 -7.16 -26.75
CA ASP A 29 -15.26 -6.51 -28.03
C ASP A 29 -14.27 -5.38 -28.43
N GLY A 30 -13.42 -4.91 -27.50
CA GLY A 30 -12.41 -3.88 -27.80
C GLY A 30 -11.93 -3.11 -26.57
N PRO A 31 -11.14 -2.05 -26.78
CA PRO A 31 -10.65 -1.21 -25.69
C PRO A 31 -11.80 -0.50 -24.96
N VAL A 32 -11.91 -0.75 -23.66
CA VAL A 32 -12.83 -0.05 -22.75
C VAL A 32 -12.09 1.06 -22.05
N THR A 33 -12.64 2.27 -22.02
CA THR A 33 -12.17 3.34 -21.14
C THR A 33 -12.81 3.13 -19.76
N PHE A 34 -11.96 3.02 -18.74
CA PHE A 34 -12.40 2.77 -17.36
C PHE A 34 -11.71 3.71 -16.39
N TYR A 35 -12.25 3.87 -15.18
CA TYR A 35 -11.60 4.67 -14.17
C TYR A 35 -11.55 4.01 -12.79
N CYS A 36 -10.58 4.44 -11.99
CA CYS A 36 -10.48 4.17 -10.57
C CYS A 36 -10.14 5.48 -9.84
N GLY A 37 -10.82 5.74 -8.74
CA GLY A 37 -10.64 6.94 -7.92
C GLY A 37 -9.74 6.72 -6.71
N PHE A 38 -8.91 7.71 -6.40
CA PHE A 38 -8.02 7.75 -5.25
C PHE A 38 -8.19 9.10 -4.53
N ASP A 39 -8.77 9.08 -3.34
CA ASP A 39 -8.95 10.29 -2.56
C ASP A 39 -7.68 10.66 -1.76
N PRO A 40 -7.26 11.93 -1.80
CA PRO A 40 -6.13 12.42 -1.05
C PRO A 40 -6.50 12.62 0.42
N THR A 41 -6.61 11.53 1.17
CA THR A 41 -6.90 11.53 2.62
C THR A 41 -5.66 11.54 3.49
N ALA A 42 -4.48 11.48 2.87
CA ALA A 42 -3.16 11.53 3.47
C ALA A 42 -2.14 11.95 2.38
N PRO A 43 -0.91 12.36 2.77
CA PRO A 43 0.13 12.77 1.81
C PRO A 43 0.70 11.61 0.97
N SER A 44 0.27 10.38 1.17
CA SER A 44 0.72 9.19 0.45
C SER A 44 -0.38 8.15 0.33
N LEU A 45 -0.29 7.33 -0.70
CA LEU A 45 -0.95 6.02 -0.77
C LEU A 45 -0.25 5.04 0.19
N HIS A 46 -0.96 4.00 0.59
CA HIS A 46 -0.44 2.89 1.40
C HIS A 46 -0.66 1.55 0.68
N VAL A 47 -0.06 0.48 1.18
CA VAL A 47 -0.12 -0.85 0.55
C VAL A 47 -1.55 -1.36 0.28
N GLY A 48 -2.54 -0.91 1.06
CA GLY A 48 -3.95 -1.22 0.79
C GLY A 48 -4.47 -0.68 -0.55
N HIS A 49 -3.92 0.42 -1.04
CA HIS A 49 -4.26 0.98 -2.35
C HIS A 49 -3.59 0.23 -3.52
N LEU A 50 -2.52 -0.55 -3.26
CA LEU A 50 -1.84 -1.30 -4.32
C LEU A 50 -2.78 -2.25 -5.05
N VAL A 51 -3.76 -2.86 -4.36
CA VAL A 51 -4.76 -3.72 -5.02
C VAL A 51 -5.43 -2.99 -6.16
N GLN A 52 -5.86 -1.74 -5.92
CA GLN A 52 -6.55 -0.93 -6.93
C GLN A 52 -5.58 -0.49 -8.03
N VAL A 53 -4.44 0.06 -7.68
CA VAL A 53 -3.43 0.55 -8.64
C VAL A 53 -2.94 -0.59 -9.54
N LEU A 54 -2.66 -1.78 -8.98
CA LEU A 54 -2.20 -2.93 -9.75
C LEU A 54 -3.32 -3.57 -10.58
N THR A 55 -4.58 -3.48 -10.14
CA THR A 55 -5.73 -3.89 -10.97
C THR A 55 -5.90 -2.97 -12.16
N VAL A 56 -5.77 -1.65 -11.96
CA VAL A 56 -5.77 -0.65 -13.06
C VAL A 56 -4.67 -0.98 -14.08
N ARG A 57 -3.44 -1.26 -13.60
CA ARG A 57 -2.32 -1.67 -14.46
C ARG A 57 -2.63 -2.95 -15.25
N ARG A 58 -3.26 -3.97 -14.62
CA ARG A 58 -3.64 -5.21 -15.31
C ARG A 58 -4.63 -4.99 -16.44
N LEU A 59 -5.65 -4.19 -16.17
CA LEU A 59 -6.65 -3.83 -17.19
C LEU A 59 -6.01 -3.04 -18.33
N GLN A 60 -5.06 -2.13 -18.04
CA GLN A 60 -4.31 -1.44 -19.08
C GLN A 60 -3.45 -2.41 -19.91
N GLN A 61 -2.75 -3.35 -19.28
CA GLN A 61 -1.97 -4.38 -19.98
C GLN A 61 -2.83 -5.31 -20.83
N ALA A 62 -4.11 -5.47 -20.46
CA ALA A 62 -5.10 -6.20 -21.26
C ALA A 62 -5.65 -5.38 -22.46
N GLY A 63 -5.20 -4.14 -22.63
CA GLY A 63 -5.59 -3.29 -23.78
C GLY A 63 -6.62 -2.22 -23.46
N HIS A 64 -7.09 -2.11 -22.22
CA HIS A 64 -8.09 -1.11 -21.82
C HIS A 64 -7.43 0.20 -21.41
N ARG A 65 -8.17 1.32 -21.54
CA ARG A 65 -7.67 2.67 -21.30
C ARG A 65 -8.03 3.17 -19.90
N PRO A 66 -7.06 3.33 -18.96
CA PRO A 66 -7.34 3.80 -17.63
C PRO A 66 -7.42 5.33 -17.54
N LEU A 67 -8.40 5.80 -16.75
CA LEU A 67 -8.44 7.13 -16.19
C LEU A 67 -8.16 6.99 -14.69
N ALA A 68 -7.01 7.50 -14.24
CA ALA A 68 -6.67 7.52 -12.82
C ALA A 68 -7.17 8.84 -12.23
N LEU A 69 -8.25 8.78 -11.44
CA LEU A 69 -8.85 9.95 -10.83
C LEU A 69 -8.24 10.19 -9.46
N VAL A 70 -7.67 11.37 -9.27
CA VAL A 70 -7.31 11.86 -7.94
C VAL A 70 -8.37 12.84 -7.46
N GLY A 71 -8.96 12.56 -6.31
CA GLY A 71 -10.15 13.24 -5.79
C GLY A 71 -9.88 14.59 -5.16
N GLY A 72 -9.51 15.62 -5.94
CA GLY A 72 -9.30 16.98 -5.43
C GLY A 72 -10.56 17.62 -4.84
N ALA A 73 -11.75 17.28 -5.35
CA ALA A 73 -13.02 17.71 -4.76
C ALA A 73 -13.48 16.76 -3.64
N THR A 74 -13.50 15.46 -3.91
CA THR A 74 -13.95 14.45 -2.94
C THR A 74 -13.03 14.35 -1.73
N GLY A 75 -11.75 14.64 -1.86
CA GLY A 75 -10.80 14.74 -0.76
C GLY A 75 -11.07 15.89 0.21
N LEU A 76 -11.77 16.93 -0.23
CA LEU A 76 -12.24 18.02 0.62
C LEU A 76 -13.49 17.64 1.46
N ILE A 77 -14.21 16.61 1.06
CA ILE A 77 -15.46 16.15 1.68
C ILE A 77 -15.21 14.90 2.53
N GLY A 78 -14.64 13.88 1.94
CA GLY A 78 -14.33 12.58 2.55
C GLY A 78 -15.49 11.60 2.57
N ASP A 79 -15.24 10.38 2.07
CA ASP A 79 -16.21 9.28 2.11
C ASP A 79 -16.53 8.91 3.57
N PRO A 80 -17.82 8.76 3.97
CA PRO A 80 -18.21 8.45 5.35
C PRO A 80 -17.53 7.20 5.90
N ARG A 81 -16.94 7.32 7.10
CA ARG A 81 -16.45 6.17 7.86
C ARG A 81 -17.54 5.62 8.77
N PRO A 82 -17.58 4.30 9.02
CA PRO A 82 -18.58 3.72 9.92
C PRO A 82 -18.49 4.20 11.37
N THR A 83 -17.30 4.65 11.80
CA THR A 83 -16.98 4.83 13.23
C THR A 83 -16.79 6.29 13.66
N ALA A 84 -16.50 7.20 12.75
CA ALA A 84 -16.21 8.60 13.11
C ALA A 84 -16.37 9.55 11.93
N GLU A 85 -16.65 10.80 12.21
CA GLU A 85 -16.67 11.88 11.22
C GLU A 85 -15.25 12.15 10.68
N ARG A 86 -15.17 12.56 9.41
CA ARG A 86 -13.93 12.97 8.77
C ARG A 86 -13.48 14.32 9.27
N THR A 87 -12.19 14.45 9.58
CA THR A 87 -11.58 15.77 9.73
C THR A 87 -11.42 16.39 8.35
N LEU A 88 -11.95 17.58 8.16
CA LEU A 88 -11.79 18.32 6.91
C LEU A 88 -10.40 18.96 6.88
N ASN A 89 -9.68 18.74 5.79
CA ASN A 89 -8.41 19.41 5.52
C ASN A 89 -8.66 20.68 4.70
N ASP A 90 -7.77 21.66 4.81
CA ASP A 90 -7.84 22.87 4.01
C ASP A 90 -7.54 22.57 2.52
N PRO A 91 -8.03 23.43 1.60
CA PRO A 91 -7.87 23.22 0.16
C PRO A 91 -6.40 23.16 -0.31
N GLU A 92 -5.50 23.93 0.30
CA GLU A 92 -4.08 23.95 -0.07
C GLU A 92 -3.40 22.63 0.28
N THR A 93 -3.66 22.10 1.47
CA THR A 93 -3.19 20.78 1.92
C THR A 93 -3.68 19.68 0.97
N VAL A 94 -4.97 19.66 0.64
CA VAL A 94 -5.53 18.67 -0.27
C VAL A 94 -4.93 18.78 -1.67
N ALA A 95 -4.76 19.99 -2.20
CA ALA A 95 -4.11 20.21 -3.50
C ALA A 95 -2.66 19.69 -3.52
N GLY A 96 -1.91 19.91 -2.44
CA GLY A 96 -0.56 19.36 -2.28
C GLY A 96 -0.55 17.82 -2.27
N TRP A 97 -1.50 17.20 -1.60
CA TRP A 97 -1.64 15.75 -1.58
C TRP A 97 -2.08 15.17 -2.93
N VAL A 98 -2.93 15.87 -3.67
CA VAL A 98 -3.28 15.50 -5.06
C VAL A 98 -2.03 15.34 -5.91
N GLY A 99 -1.10 16.32 -5.83
CA GLY A 99 0.18 16.25 -6.55
C GLY A 99 1.03 15.04 -6.15
N LYS A 100 1.11 14.75 -4.84
CA LYS A 100 1.87 13.60 -4.33
C LYS A 100 1.27 12.27 -4.76
N LEU A 101 -0.04 12.10 -4.63
CA LEU A 101 -0.72 10.86 -5.04
C LEU A 101 -0.58 10.62 -6.54
N ARG A 102 -0.72 11.67 -7.34
CA ARG A 102 -0.50 11.62 -8.77
C ARG A 102 0.89 11.10 -9.12
N ALA A 103 1.93 11.68 -8.53
CA ALA A 103 3.31 11.25 -8.73
C ALA A 103 3.57 9.79 -8.29
N GLN A 104 2.82 9.28 -7.30
CA GLN A 104 2.91 7.88 -6.85
C GLN A 104 2.19 6.90 -7.78
N ILE A 105 1.11 7.33 -8.46
CA ILE A 105 0.33 6.47 -9.38
C ILE A 105 1.00 6.39 -10.76
N GLU A 106 1.55 7.49 -11.25
CA GLU A 106 2.14 7.59 -12.59
C GLU A 106 3.11 6.45 -12.95
N PRO A 107 4.05 6.02 -12.09
CA PRO A 107 5.00 4.95 -12.42
C PRO A 107 4.36 3.57 -12.69
N PHE A 108 3.12 3.37 -12.26
CA PHE A 108 2.43 2.09 -12.46
C PHE A 108 1.72 1.99 -13.83
N LEU A 109 1.54 3.11 -14.52
CA LEU A 109 0.74 3.20 -15.73
C LEU A 109 1.59 3.60 -16.94
N SER A 110 1.14 3.26 -18.14
CA SER A 110 1.72 3.75 -19.39
C SER A 110 0.92 4.96 -19.88
N PHE A 111 1.63 6.04 -20.21
CA PHE A 111 1.05 7.26 -20.78
C PHE A 111 1.32 7.38 -22.29
N GLU A 112 1.74 6.28 -22.92
CA GLU A 112 2.03 6.17 -24.34
C GLU A 112 1.19 5.07 -24.99
N GLY A 113 1.03 5.15 -26.31
CA GLY A 113 0.28 4.15 -27.06
C GLY A 113 -1.23 4.44 -27.16
N GLU A 114 -1.96 3.53 -27.79
CA GLU A 114 -3.38 3.69 -28.10
C GLU A 114 -4.27 3.68 -26.84
N ASN A 115 -3.88 2.97 -25.82
CA ASN A 115 -4.57 2.89 -24.52
C ASN A 115 -3.83 3.66 -23.41
N ALA A 116 -3.16 4.75 -23.78
CA ALA A 116 -2.47 5.62 -22.84
C ALA A 116 -3.38 6.05 -21.68
N ALA A 117 -2.85 5.98 -20.45
CA ALA A 117 -3.53 6.45 -19.26
C ALA A 117 -3.75 7.96 -19.29
N VAL A 118 -4.76 8.41 -18.56
CA VAL A 118 -5.00 9.85 -18.33
C VAL A 118 -5.17 10.07 -16.82
N MET A 119 -4.42 11.02 -16.26
CA MET A 119 -4.65 11.49 -14.91
C MET A 119 -5.75 12.56 -14.94
N VAL A 120 -6.78 12.38 -14.13
CA VAL A 120 -7.90 13.31 -14.02
C VAL A 120 -8.12 13.76 -12.58
N ASN A 121 -8.66 14.96 -12.40
CA ASN A 121 -8.98 15.53 -11.09
C ASN A 121 -10.45 15.96 -11.09
N ASN A 122 -11.25 15.43 -10.18
CA ASN A 122 -12.68 15.77 -10.12
C ASN A 122 -12.96 17.23 -9.69
N LEU A 123 -11.97 17.95 -9.20
CA LEU A 123 -12.08 19.39 -8.97
C LEU A 123 -12.31 20.17 -10.27
N ASP A 124 -11.82 19.66 -11.42
CA ASP A 124 -11.93 20.32 -12.73
C ASP A 124 -13.37 20.51 -13.21
N TRP A 125 -14.29 19.65 -12.77
CA TRP A 125 -15.71 19.77 -13.10
C TRP A 125 -16.59 20.13 -11.89
N THR A 126 -16.08 20.03 -10.69
CA THR A 126 -16.85 20.30 -9.48
C THR A 126 -16.70 21.76 -9.04
N ALA A 127 -15.52 22.36 -9.16
CA ALA A 127 -15.25 23.72 -8.70
C ALA A 127 -16.11 24.80 -9.38
N GLY A 128 -16.51 24.56 -10.63
CA GLY A 128 -17.34 25.50 -11.38
C GLY A 128 -18.85 25.39 -11.14
N LEU A 129 -19.30 24.37 -10.39
CA LEU A 129 -20.73 24.17 -10.12
C LEU A 129 -21.21 25.09 -8.98
N SER A 130 -22.32 25.80 -9.21
CA SER A 130 -23.02 26.46 -8.11
C SER A 130 -23.75 25.45 -7.24
N ALA A 131 -24.02 25.78 -5.98
CA ALA A 131 -24.81 24.94 -5.08
C ALA A 131 -26.20 24.62 -5.65
N ILE A 132 -26.82 25.58 -6.36
CA ILE A 132 -28.13 25.39 -6.98
C ILE A 132 -28.06 24.40 -8.13
N GLU A 133 -27.08 24.50 -9.01
CA GLU A 133 -26.88 23.55 -10.11
C GLU A 133 -26.64 22.14 -9.58
N PHE A 134 -25.76 21.99 -8.61
CA PHE A 134 -25.47 20.71 -7.98
C PHE A 134 -26.73 20.06 -7.40
N LEU A 135 -27.50 20.79 -6.59
CA LEU A 135 -28.72 20.27 -5.97
C LEU A 135 -29.85 20.00 -6.98
N ARG A 136 -30.09 20.94 -7.92
CA ARG A 136 -31.18 20.86 -8.87
C ARG A 136 -30.93 19.86 -9.98
N ASP A 137 -29.74 19.87 -10.56
CA ASP A 137 -29.48 19.13 -11.81
C ASP A 137 -28.87 17.75 -11.57
N ILE A 138 -28.16 17.57 -10.46
CA ILE A 138 -27.57 16.29 -10.04
C ILE A 138 -28.33 15.70 -8.87
N GLY A 139 -28.49 16.43 -7.78
CA GLY A 139 -29.09 15.95 -6.55
C GLY A 139 -30.49 15.35 -6.70
N LYS A 140 -31.32 15.93 -7.59
CA LYS A 140 -32.69 15.41 -7.85
C LYS A 140 -32.74 13.95 -8.31
N HIS A 141 -31.66 13.42 -8.86
CA HIS A 141 -31.58 12.04 -9.34
C HIS A 141 -31.24 11.03 -8.24
N PHE A 142 -30.82 11.50 -7.07
CA PHE A 142 -30.53 10.67 -5.92
C PHE A 142 -31.72 10.58 -4.98
N ARG A 143 -32.01 9.37 -4.52
CA ARG A 143 -33.11 9.13 -3.57
C ARG A 143 -32.54 8.95 -2.16
N VAL A 144 -32.91 9.82 -1.24
CA VAL A 144 -32.42 9.83 0.14
C VAL A 144 -32.59 8.47 0.81
N ASN A 145 -33.77 7.84 0.67
CA ASN A 145 -34.01 6.51 1.22
C ASN A 145 -33.04 5.44 0.69
N LYS A 146 -32.60 5.53 -0.56
CA LYS A 146 -31.56 4.63 -1.11
C LYS A 146 -30.17 4.98 -0.57
N MET A 147 -29.86 6.25 -0.44
CA MET A 147 -28.58 6.69 0.13
C MET A 147 -28.43 6.28 1.60
N LEU A 148 -29.50 6.28 2.37
CA LEU A 148 -29.52 5.86 3.79
C LEU A 148 -29.23 4.36 3.98
N THR A 149 -29.38 3.53 2.96
CA THR A 149 -29.10 2.08 3.03
C THR A 149 -27.63 1.72 2.83
N LYS A 150 -26.76 2.69 2.47
CA LYS A 150 -25.30 2.44 2.39
C LYS A 150 -24.77 2.08 3.78
N ASP A 151 -24.04 0.98 3.90
CA ASP A 151 -23.57 0.43 5.19
C ASP A 151 -22.88 1.46 6.10
N SER A 152 -21.99 2.27 5.53
CA SER A 152 -21.28 3.30 6.31
C SER A 152 -22.24 4.40 6.82
N VAL A 153 -23.23 4.76 6.02
CA VAL A 153 -24.26 5.76 6.38
C VAL A 153 -25.19 5.17 7.43
N ALA A 154 -25.71 3.96 7.23
CA ALA A 154 -26.61 3.29 8.16
C ALA A 154 -25.99 3.17 9.56
N ARG A 155 -24.75 2.72 9.65
CA ARG A 155 -24.02 2.62 10.92
C ARG A 155 -23.81 3.97 11.60
N ARG A 156 -23.59 5.02 10.84
CA ARG A 156 -23.44 6.39 11.39
C ARG A 156 -24.76 6.93 11.92
N LEU A 157 -25.87 6.64 11.26
CA LEU A 157 -27.21 7.03 11.74
C LEU A 157 -27.60 6.34 13.06
N GLU A 158 -27.08 5.15 13.31
CA GLU A 158 -27.27 4.41 14.56
C GLU A 158 -26.32 4.89 15.68
N SER A 159 -25.30 5.70 15.36
CA SER A 159 -24.35 6.23 16.33
C SER A 159 -24.87 7.52 16.98
N ASP A 160 -24.41 7.84 18.19
CA ASP A 160 -24.75 9.07 18.91
C ASP A 160 -24.31 10.35 18.16
N GLN A 161 -23.28 10.24 17.32
CA GLN A 161 -22.74 11.39 16.57
C GLN A 161 -23.51 11.69 15.28
N GLY A 162 -24.26 10.70 14.73
CA GLY A 162 -24.92 10.83 13.45
C GLY A 162 -23.95 11.03 12.28
N ILE A 163 -24.43 11.62 11.20
CA ILE A 163 -23.64 11.93 9.98
C ILE A 163 -23.90 13.36 9.53
N SER A 164 -22.85 14.10 9.20
CA SER A 164 -23.01 15.44 8.62
C SER A 164 -23.54 15.37 7.19
N TYR A 165 -24.25 16.41 6.77
CA TYR A 165 -24.70 16.51 5.37
C TYR A 165 -23.52 16.49 4.39
N THR A 166 -22.39 17.05 4.78
CA THR A 166 -21.14 17.03 4.00
C THR A 166 -20.73 15.60 3.67
N GLU A 167 -20.53 14.74 4.67
CA GLU A 167 -20.20 13.34 4.43
C GLU A 167 -21.30 12.57 3.70
N PHE A 168 -22.58 12.83 4.05
CA PHE A 168 -23.73 12.22 3.39
C PHE A 168 -23.79 12.51 1.89
N SER A 169 -23.40 13.71 1.47
CA SER A 169 -23.39 14.14 0.07
C SER A 169 -22.28 13.51 -0.78
N TYR A 170 -21.29 12.86 -0.17
CA TYR A 170 -20.15 12.27 -0.88
C TYR A 170 -20.56 11.35 -2.04
N GLN A 171 -21.57 10.50 -1.80
CA GLN A 171 -22.04 9.56 -2.83
C GLN A 171 -22.55 10.26 -4.09
N ILE A 172 -23.11 11.48 -3.97
CA ILE A 172 -23.56 12.27 -5.11
C ILE A 172 -22.38 12.76 -5.92
N LEU A 173 -21.30 13.20 -5.25
CA LEU A 173 -20.08 13.66 -5.92
C LEU A 173 -19.42 12.55 -6.72
N GLN A 174 -19.23 11.37 -6.12
CA GLN A 174 -18.63 10.24 -6.84
C GLN A 174 -19.53 9.74 -7.99
N GLY A 175 -20.85 9.76 -7.80
CA GLY A 175 -21.78 9.45 -8.89
C GLY A 175 -21.66 10.44 -10.06
N MET A 176 -21.51 11.72 -9.75
CA MET A 176 -21.28 12.77 -10.75
C MET A 176 -19.94 12.59 -11.47
N ASP A 177 -18.89 12.14 -10.77
CA ASP A 177 -17.58 11.86 -11.38
C ASP A 177 -17.72 10.86 -12.53
N PHE A 178 -18.43 9.75 -12.30
CA PHE A 178 -18.63 8.76 -13.37
C PHE A 178 -19.38 9.34 -14.57
N LEU A 179 -20.42 10.12 -14.34
CA LEU A 179 -21.16 10.83 -15.42
C LEU A 179 -20.25 11.78 -16.20
N GLN A 180 -19.42 12.57 -15.51
CA GLN A 180 -18.50 13.49 -16.17
C GLN A 180 -17.43 12.76 -16.97
N LEU A 181 -16.89 11.67 -16.46
CA LEU A 181 -15.92 10.84 -17.15
C LEU A 181 -16.53 10.12 -18.36
N TYR A 182 -17.79 9.67 -18.25
CA TYR A 182 -18.55 9.13 -19.39
C TYR A 182 -18.68 10.18 -20.50
N ARG A 183 -19.15 11.38 -20.16
CA ARG A 183 -19.38 12.45 -21.14
C ARG A 183 -18.11 12.99 -21.77
N ARG A 184 -17.03 13.12 -20.98
CA ARG A 184 -15.77 13.75 -21.41
C ARG A 184 -14.81 12.78 -22.09
N HIS A 185 -14.79 11.52 -21.66
CA HIS A 185 -13.79 10.53 -22.04
C HIS A 185 -14.37 9.23 -22.60
N GLY A 186 -15.69 9.09 -22.68
CA GLY A 186 -16.33 7.83 -23.07
C GLY A 186 -16.07 6.70 -22.06
N CYS A 187 -15.91 7.04 -20.78
CA CYS A 187 -15.67 6.07 -19.71
C CYS A 187 -16.92 5.24 -19.44
N THR A 188 -16.84 3.92 -19.65
CA THR A 188 -17.98 3.01 -19.52
C THR A 188 -17.82 1.98 -18.39
N LEU A 189 -16.67 1.96 -17.70
CA LEU A 189 -16.42 1.05 -16.58
C LEU A 189 -15.83 1.81 -15.41
N GLN A 190 -16.39 1.59 -14.22
CA GLN A 190 -15.84 2.04 -12.96
C GLN A 190 -15.30 0.84 -12.18
N GLN A 191 -14.05 0.95 -11.70
CA GLN A 191 -13.39 -0.05 -10.90
C GLN A 191 -13.07 0.49 -9.49
N GLY A 192 -13.30 -0.31 -8.46
CA GLY A 192 -13.01 0.07 -7.07
C GLY A 192 -12.98 -1.11 -6.12
N GLY A 193 -12.85 -0.86 -4.82
CA GLY A 193 -12.97 -1.88 -3.79
C GLY A 193 -14.44 -2.26 -3.51
N SER A 194 -14.68 -3.44 -2.98
CA SER A 194 -16.04 -3.91 -2.66
C SER A 194 -16.76 -3.07 -1.59
N ASP A 195 -16.00 -2.39 -0.72
CA ASP A 195 -16.52 -1.40 0.22
C ASP A 195 -17.09 -0.15 -0.47
N GLN A 196 -16.69 0.10 -1.72
CA GLN A 196 -17.16 1.20 -2.55
C GLN A 196 -18.41 0.85 -3.39
N TRP A 197 -18.97 -0.35 -3.27
CA TRP A 197 -20.03 -0.82 -4.15
C TRP A 197 -21.25 0.11 -4.23
N GLY A 198 -21.66 0.67 -3.09
CA GLY A 198 -22.74 1.66 -3.04
C GLY A 198 -22.44 2.94 -3.82
N ASN A 199 -21.20 3.42 -3.79
CA ASN A 199 -20.76 4.58 -4.56
C ASN A 199 -20.67 4.24 -6.06
N LEU A 200 -20.13 3.05 -6.40
CA LEU A 200 -20.02 2.58 -7.78
C LEU A 200 -21.39 2.49 -8.45
N THR A 201 -22.34 1.83 -7.81
CA THR A 201 -23.70 1.66 -8.35
C THR A 201 -24.48 2.96 -8.41
N ALA A 202 -24.24 3.92 -7.51
CA ALA A 202 -24.87 5.24 -7.56
C ALA A 202 -24.49 6.01 -8.86
N GLY A 203 -23.24 5.87 -9.30
CA GLY A 203 -22.79 6.45 -10.58
C GLY A 203 -23.48 5.83 -11.79
N LEU A 204 -23.64 4.50 -11.79
CA LEU A 204 -24.38 3.81 -12.86
C LEU A 204 -25.84 4.26 -12.91
N ASP A 205 -26.51 4.32 -11.75
CA ASP A 205 -27.90 4.76 -11.66
C ASP A 205 -28.08 6.18 -12.20
N LEU A 206 -27.13 7.08 -11.92
CA LEU A 206 -27.16 8.45 -12.42
C LEU A 206 -27.03 8.49 -13.94
N ILE A 207 -26.06 7.74 -14.50
CA ILE A 207 -25.85 7.67 -15.96
C ILE A 207 -27.08 7.09 -16.64
N HIS A 208 -27.64 5.98 -16.18
CA HIS A 208 -28.84 5.38 -16.78
C HIS A 208 -30.05 6.31 -16.79
N ARG A 209 -30.15 7.24 -15.82
CA ARG A 209 -31.24 8.24 -15.79
C ARG A 209 -31.04 9.39 -16.75
N LEU A 210 -29.81 9.80 -16.97
CA LEU A 210 -29.49 10.97 -17.80
C LEU A 210 -29.10 10.58 -19.23
N GLU A 211 -28.55 9.39 -19.41
CA GLU A 211 -28.05 8.82 -20.66
C GLU A 211 -28.66 7.41 -20.86
N PRO A 212 -29.95 7.26 -21.16
CA PRO A 212 -30.65 5.97 -21.18
C PRO A 212 -30.07 4.92 -22.15
N GLN A 213 -29.27 5.34 -23.12
CA GLN A 213 -28.63 4.47 -24.11
C GLN A 213 -27.20 4.06 -23.68
N ALA A 214 -26.70 4.58 -22.57
CA ALA A 214 -25.36 4.26 -22.11
C ALA A 214 -25.29 2.82 -21.57
N ASP A 215 -24.32 2.05 -22.08
CA ASP A 215 -23.97 0.74 -21.56
C ASP A 215 -22.76 0.90 -20.65
N VAL A 216 -23.00 0.93 -19.33
CA VAL A 216 -21.99 1.20 -18.32
C VAL A 216 -21.95 0.10 -17.27
N HIS A 217 -20.73 -0.17 -16.76
CA HIS A 217 -20.44 -1.28 -15.88
C HIS A 217 -19.70 -0.82 -14.63
N ALA A 218 -19.76 -1.66 -13.59
CA ALA A 218 -18.92 -1.56 -12.42
C ALA A 218 -18.27 -2.91 -12.10
N LEU A 219 -17.04 -2.85 -11.64
CA LEU A 219 -16.24 -3.99 -11.16
C LEU A 219 -15.65 -3.66 -9.80
N ALA A 220 -15.87 -4.54 -8.82
CA ALA A 220 -15.28 -4.38 -7.50
C ALA A 220 -14.32 -5.53 -7.18
N THR A 221 -13.16 -5.15 -6.64
CA THR A 221 -12.18 -6.09 -6.08
C THR A 221 -12.49 -6.34 -4.61
N PRO A 222 -12.15 -7.53 -4.06
CA PRO A 222 -12.30 -7.77 -2.63
C PRO A 222 -11.35 -6.90 -1.82
N LEU A 223 -11.73 -6.65 -0.57
CA LEU A 223 -10.82 -6.07 0.42
C LEU A 223 -9.80 -7.12 0.84
N MET A 224 -8.54 -6.72 0.93
CA MET A 224 -7.52 -7.58 1.50
C MET A 224 -7.66 -7.68 3.01
N THR A 225 -7.59 -8.88 3.51
CA THR A 225 -7.61 -9.22 4.94
C THR A 225 -6.40 -10.08 5.29
N LYS A 226 -6.06 -10.15 6.58
CA LYS A 226 -5.09 -11.12 7.10
C LYS A 226 -5.82 -12.33 7.67
N ALA A 227 -5.17 -13.49 7.64
CA ALA A 227 -5.70 -14.74 8.18
C ALA A 227 -5.99 -14.69 9.69
N ASP A 228 -5.32 -13.81 10.42
CA ASP A 228 -5.56 -13.54 11.85
C ASP A 228 -6.74 -12.60 12.13
N GLY A 229 -7.43 -12.12 11.07
CA GLY A 229 -8.56 -11.20 11.17
C GLY A 229 -8.18 -9.73 11.37
N THR A 230 -6.89 -9.40 11.46
CA THR A 230 -6.43 -8.01 11.56
C THR A 230 -6.47 -7.31 10.20
N LYS A 231 -6.44 -5.97 10.21
CA LYS A 231 -6.50 -5.18 8.97
C LYS A 231 -5.20 -5.31 8.19
N PHE A 232 -5.32 -5.61 6.90
CA PHE A 232 -4.20 -5.59 5.97
C PHE A 232 -3.55 -4.19 5.88
N GLY A 233 -2.23 -4.17 5.68
CA GLY A 233 -1.47 -2.93 5.45
C GLY A 233 -1.22 -2.09 6.69
N LYS A 234 -1.48 -2.62 7.88
CA LYS A 234 -1.14 -1.99 9.15
C LYS A 234 -0.16 -2.87 9.94
N THR A 235 0.80 -2.19 10.55
CA THR A 235 1.72 -2.72 11.55
C THR A 235 1.45 -2.05 12.90
N GLU A 236 2.19 -2.39 13.94
CA GLU A 236 2.15 -1.67 15.22
C GLU A 236 2.48 -0.18 15.04
N GLY A 237 3.33 0.17 14.06
CA GLY A 237 3.69 1.54 13.69
C GLY A 237 2.66 2.28 12.82
N GLY A 238 1.53 1.67 12.47
CA GLY A 238 0.49 2.26 11.64
C GLY A 238 0.41 1.71 10.22
N ALA A 239 0.01 2.53 9.25
CA ALA A 239 -0.08 2.13 7.85
C ALA A 239 1.31 2.01 7.20
N VAL A 240 1.46 1.05 6.29
CA VAL A 240 2.66 0.91 5.45
C VAL A 240 2.46 1.75 4.19
N TRP A 241 3.23 2.84 4.10
CA TRP A 241 3.09 3.86 3.07
C TRP A 241 3.95 3.56 1.84
N LEU A 242 3.55 4.11 0.68
CA LEU A 242 4.35 4.05 -0.54
C LEU A 242 5.43 5.14 -0.59
N ASP A 243 5.25 6.24 0.15
CA ASP A 243 6.24 7.32 0.27
C ASP A 243 7.45 6.82 1.10
N PRO A 244 8.68 6.85 0.53
CA PRO A 244 9.88 6.38 1.22
C PRO A 244 10.26 7.21 2.46
N GLU A 245 9.74 8.42 2.60
CA GLU A 245 9.94 9.26 3.79
C GLU A 245 8.97 8.88 4.92
N MET A 246 7.85 8.22 4.62
CA MET A 246 6.87 7.77 5.62
C MET A 246 7.05 6.30 6.01
N THR A 247 7.45 5.46 5.06
CA THR A 247 7.86 4.06 5.28
C THR A 247 9.10 3.81 4.42
N THR A 248 10.24 3.58 5.06
CA THR A 248 11.50 3.38 4.34
C THR A 248 11.40 2.18 3.38
N PRO A 249 12.15 2.16 2.25
CA PRO A 249 12.18 1.00 1.37
C PRO A 249 12.58 -0.30 2.11
N TYR A 250 13.43 -0.20 3.13
CA TYR A 250 13.79 -1.35 3.96
C TYR A 250 12.58 -1.86 4.77
N ALA A 251 11.85 -0.99 5.47
CA ALA A 251 10.65 -1.36 6.23
C ALA A 251 9.55 -1.90 5.30
N PHE A 252 9.39 -1.30 4.12
CA PHE A 252 8.47 -1.77 3.08
C PHE A 252 8.82 -3.19 2.61
N TYR A 253 10.09 -3.47 2.31
CA TYR A 253 10.56 -4.80 1.94
C TYR A 253 10.34 -5.82 3.08
N GLN A 254 10.66 -5.45 4.32
CA GLN A 254 10.48 -6.33 5.49
C GLN A 254 9.01 -6.64 5.75
N PHE A 255 8.10 -5.70 5.50
CA PHE A 255 6.65 -5.94 5.62
C PHE A 255 6.22 -7.13 4.76
N TRP A 256 6.64 -7.18 3.49
CA TRP A 256 6.31 -8.27 2.58
C TRP A 256 7.08 -9.56 2.90
N LEU A 257 8.34 -9.43 3.29
CA LEU A 257 9.16 -10.57 3.66
C LEU A 257 8.60 -11.29 4.90
N ASN A 258 7.89 -10.60 5.78
CA ASN A 258 7.33 -11.14 7.02
C ASN A 258 5.84 -11.53 6.91
N VAL A 259 5.28 -11.56 5.72
CA VAL A 259 3.91 -12.04 5.50
C VAL A 259 3.75 -13.49 6.02
N ASP A 260 2.62 -13.75 6.70
CA ASP A 260 2.27 -15.08 7.20
C ASP A 260 2.14 -16.09 6.04
N ASP A 261 2.60 -17.32 6.26
CA ASP A 261 2.53 -18.39 5.26
C ASP A 261 1.08 -18.70 4.83
N ARG A 262 0.10 -18.42 5.69
CA ARG A 262 -1.33 -18.56 5.37
C ARG A 262 -1.85 -17.52 4.39
N ASP A 263 -1.21 -16.36 4.33
CA ASP A 263 -1.65 -15.22 3.51
C ASP A 263 -0.89 -15.11 2.19
N ILE A 264 0.35 -15.60 2.14
CA ILE A 264 1.28 -15.31 1.05
C ILE A 264 0.76 -15.74 -0.33
N SER A 265 0.10 -16.90 -0.44
CA SER A 265 -0.44 -17.37 -1.72
C SER A 265 -1.53 -16.42 -2.25
N THR A 266 -2.41 -15.95 -1.38
CA THR A 266 -3.44 -14.97 -1.74
C THR A 266 -2.81 -13.65 -2.19
N TYR A 267 -1.82 -13.15 -1.45
CA TYR A 267 -1.16 -11.88 -1.78
C TYR A 267 -0.35 -11.97 -3.07
N LEU A 268 0.32 -13.10 -3.33
CA LEU A 268 0.98 -13.36 -4.61
C LEU A 268 0.01 -13.28 -5.79
N ARG A 269 -1.13 -13.97 -5.71
CA ARG A 269 -2.11 -13.95 -6.80
C ARG A 269 -2.65 -12.56 -7.06
N ILE A 270 -2.96 -11.80 -6.02
CA ILE A 270 -3.53 -10.46 -6.11
C ILE A 270 -2.51 -9.45 -6.62
N LEU A 271 -1.30 -9.43 -6.06
CA LEU A 271 -0.37 -8.33 -6.22
C LEU A 271 0.74 -8.58 -7.25
N SER A 272 1.14 -9.84 -7.48
CA SER A 272 2.25 -10.15 -8.40
C SER A 272 1.82 -10.16 -9.87
N PHE A 273 2.73 -9.78 -10.76
CA PHE A 273 2.59 -9.89 -12.22
C PHE A 273 3.21 -11.17 -12.81
N LYS A 274 3.71 -12.06 -11.97
CA LYS A 274 4.20 -13.37 -12.39
C LYS A 274 3.08 -14.18 -13.06
N SER A 275 3.49 -15.08 -13.95
CA SER A 275 2.58 -16.02 -14.61
C SER A 275 1.94 -16.98 -13.60
N ARG A 276 0.84 -17.61 -13.99
CA ARG A 276 0.16 -18.65 -13.17
C ARG A 276 1.13 -19.77 -12.79
N ALA A 277 1.92 -20.26 -13.76
CA ALA A 277 2.87 -21.34 -13.51
C ALA A 277 3.95 -20.95 -12.47
N GLU A 278 4.48 -19.73 -12.53
CA GLU A 278 5.43 -19.22 -11.53
C GLU A 278 4.80 -19.08 -10.14
N LEU A 279 3.54 -18.62 -10.08
CA LEU A 279 2.82 -18.51 -8.80
C LEU A 279 2.49 -19.87 -8.20
N GLU A 280 2.03 -20.81 -8.99
CA GLU A 280 1.76 -22.19 -8.56
C GLU A 280 3.04 -22.91 -8.06
N GLU A 281 4.19 -22.63 -8.68
CA GLU A 281 5.48 -23.12 -8.20
C GLU A 281 5.83 -22.53 -6.82
N LEU A 282 5.68 -21.21 -6.63
CA LEU A 282 5.93 -20.56 -5.34
C LEU A 282 4.96 -21.03 -4.25
N GLU A 283 3.70 -21.29 -4.59
CA GLU A 283 2.71 -21.88 -3.69
C GLU A 283 3.13 -23.31 -3.27
N ARG A 284 3.61 -24.12 -4.21
CA ARG A 284 4.13 -25.47 -3.92
C ARG A 284 5.37 -25.41 -3.03
N GLU A 285 6.32 -24.54 -3.33
CA GLU A 285 7.50 -24.36 -2.49
C GLU A 285 7.15 -23.90 -1.07
N THR A 286 6.12 -23.06 -0.91
CA THR A 286 5.63 -22.62 0.40
C THR A 286 5.05 -23.81 1.18
N ALA A 287 4.31 -24.70 0.53
CA ALA A 287 3.74 -25.86 1.18
C ALA A 287 4.82 -26.90 1.58
N GLU A 288 5.82 -27.13 0.73
CA GLU A 288 6.85 -28.15 0.94
C GLU A 288 7.98 -27.65 1.87
N ARG A 289 8.36 -26.37 1.76
CA ARG A 289 9.51 -25.77 2.45
C ARG A 289 9.23 -24.35 2.96
N PRO A 290 8.24 -24.15 3.85
CA PRO A 290 7.84 -22.81 4.32
C PRO A 290 9.00 -22.01 4.92
N GLN A 291 9.96 -22.69 5.58
CA GLN A 291 11.14 -22.06 6.16
C GLN A 291 12.06 -21.38 5.12
N ALA A 292 11.97 -21.76 3.84
CA ALA A 292 12.72 -21.12 2.76
C ALA A 292 12.19 -19.73 2.42
N ARG A 293 10.92 -19.43 2.74
CA ARG A 293 10.23 -18.15 2.48
C ARG A 293 10.41 -17.64 1.05
N ALA A 294 10.42 -18.56 0.07
CA ALA A 294 10.65 -18.22 -1.34
C ALA A 294 9.58 -17.29 -1.89
N ALA A 295 8.32 -17.58 -1.57
CA ALA A 295 7.17 -16.78 -1.97
C ALA A 295 7.21 -15.35 -1.40
N GLN A 296 7.53 -15.21 -0.10
CA GLN A 296 7.66 -13.91 0.55
C GLN A 296 8.80 -13.09 -0.07
N ARG A 297 9.96 -13.72 -0.33
CA ARG A 297 11.07 -13.03 -1.02
C ARG A 297 10.68 -12.57 -2.41
N ALA A 298 10.07 -13.44 -3.20
CA ALA A 298 9.63 -13.10 -4.54
C ALA A 298 8.66 -11.92 -4.56
N LEU A 299 7.67 -11.90 -3.65
CA LEU A 299 6.72 -10.81 -3.52
C LEU A 299 7.40 -9.52 -3.03
N ALA A 300 8.26 -9.60 -2.01
CA ALA A 300 8.97 -8.46 -1.45
C ALA A 300 9.88 -7.80 -2.51
N GLU A 301 10.64 -8.57 -3.27
CA GLU A 301 11.48 -8.08 -4.35
C GLU A 301 10.66 -7.41 -5.46
N GLU A 302 9.58 -8.06 -5.91
CA GLU A 302 8.73 -7.53 -6.98
C GLU A 302 8.06 -6.22 -6.56
N LEU A 303 7.40 -6.18 -5.40
CA LEU A 303 6.66 -4.99 -4.96
C LEU A 303 7.59 -3.84 -4.56
N THR A 304 8.73 -4.12 -3.94
CA THR A 304 9.72 -3.09 -3.62
C THR A 304 10.30 -2.49 -4.91
N THR A 305 10.54 -3.32 -5.93
CA THR A 305 11.01 -2.85 -7.24
C THR A 305 9.96 -2.00 -7.95
N LEU A 306 8.70 -2.41 -7.90
CA LEU A 306 7.60 -1.65 -8.50
C LEU A 306 7.38 -0.28 -7.83
N VAL A 307 7.55 -0.19 -6.52
CA VAL A 307 7.28 1.04 -5.75
C VAL A 307 8.51 1.94 -5.63
N HIS A 308 9.67 1.37 -5.36
CA HIS A 308 10.89 2.11 -5.01
C HIS A 308 12.02 2.00 -6.04
N GLY A 309 11.88 1.15 -7.06
CA GLY A 309 12.86 0.94 -8.11
C GLY A 309 13.90 -0.13 -7.79
N ALA A 310 14.59 -0.58 -8.85
CA ALA A 310 15.52 -1.70 -8.79
C ALA A 310 16.75 -1.42 -7.91
N ASP A 311 17.29 -0.20 -7.95
CA ASP A 311 18.48 0.17 -7.18
C ASP A 311 18.21 0.14 -5.67
N GLN A 312 17.05 0.68 -5.25
CA GLN A 312 16.63 0.62 -3.84
C GLN A 312 16.38 -0.81 -3.39
N THR A 313 15.79 -1.64 -4.23
CA THR A 313 15.56 -3.06 -3.94
C THR A 313 16.88 -3.80 -3.74
N ALA A 314 17.85 -3.58 -4.62
CA ALA A 314 19.19 -4.18 -4.48
C ALA A 314 19.89 -3.75 -3.18
N ALA A 315 19.81 -2.47 -2.83
CA ALA A 315 20.38 -1.93 -1.60
C ALA A 315 19.71 -2.56 -0.34
N VAL A 316 18.39 -2.66 -0.34
CA VAL A 316 17.63 -3.27 0.77
C VAL A 316 17.92 -4.76 0.94
N ILE A 317 18.05 -5.51 -0.17
CA ILE A 317 18.42 -6.93 -0.13
C ILE A 317 19.82 -7.10 0.42
N ALA A 318 20.77 -6.27 -0.04
CA ALA A 318 22.15 -6.27 0.48
C ALA A 318 22.18 -5.98 1.98
N ALA A 319 21.45 -4.97 2.45
CA ALA A 319 21.32 -4.64 3.88
C ALA A 319 20.72 -5.80 4.69
N SER A 320 19.64 -6.39 4.21
CA SER A 320 18.98 -7.52 4.86
C SER A 320 19.93 -8.72 5.01
N ARG A 321 20.75 -9.00 4.01
CA ARG A 321 21.76 -10.06 4.07
C ARG A 321 22.92 -9.72 5.00
N ALA A 322 23.46 -8.50 4.90
CA ALA A 322 24.61 -8.06 5.67
C ALA A 322 24.32 -8.03 7.18
N LEU A 323 23.12 -7.61 7.58
CA LEU A 323 22.70 -7.61 9.00
C LEU A 323 22.74 -9.01 9.63
N PHE A 324 22.51 -10.06 8.85
CA PHE A 324 22.56 -11.45 9.30
C PHE A 324 23.89 -12.15 9.02
N GLY A 325 24.94 -11.41 8.70
CA GLY A 325 26.28 -11.93 8.50
C GLY A 325 26.55 -12.56 7.13
N GLN A 326 25.74 -12.21 6.12
CA GLN A 326 25.88 -12.69 4.74
C GLN A 326 26.28 -11.55 3.79
N GLY A 327 27.14 -10.64 4.26
CA GLY A 327 27.66 -9.49 3.49
C GLY A 327 28.40 -8.54 4.39
N GLU A 328 29.04 -7.54 3.80
CA GLU A 328 29.81 -6.53 4.48
C GLU A 328 28.92 -5.33 4.84
N LEU A 329 28.81 -5.04 6.14
CA LEU A 329 28.03 -3.88 6.63
C LEU A 329 28.62 -2.55 6.18
N GLY A 330 29.94 -2.48 6.01
CA GLY A 330 30.65 -1.27 5.58
C GLY A 330 30.37 -0.88 4.12
N ASP A 331 29.90 -1.81 3.30
CA ASP A 331 29.56 -1.56 1.88
C ASP A 331 28.15 -0.95 1.70
N LEU A 332 27.34 -0.94 2.77
CA LEU A 332 26.01 -0.36 2.71
C LEU A 332 26.07 1.16 2.77
N ASP A 333 25.24 1.85 2.00
CA ASP A 333 25.08 3.29 2.14
C ASP A 333 24.45 3.66 3.49
N GLU A 334 24.79 4.85 3.98
CA GLU A 334 24.35 5.32 5.32
C GLU A 334 22.84 5.35 5.46
N ARG A 335 22.10 5.77 4.42
CA ARG A 335 20.65 5.89 4.46
C ARG A 335 19.99 4.52 4.60
N THR A 336 20.42 3.55 3.81
CA THR A 336 19.90 2.17 3.85
C THR A 336 20.26 1.50 5.18
N LEU A 337 21.50 1.66 5.66
CA LEU A 337 21.92 1.11 6.96
C LEU A 337 21.09 1.73 8.10
N THR A 338 20.96 3.04 8.14
CA THR A 338 20.18 3.74 9.16
C THR A 338 18.70 3.30 9.15
N ALA A 339 18.09 3.19 7.98
CA ALA A 339 16.73 2.69 7.84
C ALA A 339 16.59 1.26 8.38
N ALA A 340 17.54 0.37 8.06
CA ALA A 340 17.54 -1.01 8.53
C ALA A 340 17.72 -1.10 10.06
N LEU A 341 18.58 -0.27 10.63
CA LEU A 341 18.86 -0.26 12.07
C LEU A 341 17.75 0.39 12.89
N SER A 342 16.92 1.25 12.28
CA SER A 342 15.73 1.80 12.93
C SER A 342 14.63 0.75 13.16
N GLU A 343 14.66 -0.36 12.41
CA GLU A 343 13.68 -1.45 12.53
C GLU A 343 14.06 -2.50 13.60
N VAL A 344 15.24 -2.40 14.20
CA VAL A 344 15.69 -3.29 15.27
C VAL A 344 15.76 -2.55 16.61
N PRO A 345 15.72 -3.27 17.76
CA PRO A 345 15.96 -2.63 19.04
C PRO A 345 17.26 -1.82 19.03
N HIS A 346 17.21 -0.57 19.44
CA HIS A 346 18.38 0.30 19.43
C HIS A 346 18.41 1.25 20.62
N ILE A 347 19.62 1.71 20.96
CA ILE A 347 19.88 2.70 21.98
C ILE A 347 20.80 3.79 21.45
N GLN A 348 20.76 4.97 22.07
CA GLN A 348 21.70 6.05 21.81
C GLN A 348 22.67 6.19 22.98
N VAL A 349 23.96 6.36 22.67
CA VAL A 349 25.02 6.60 23.66
C VAL A 349 25.92 7.74 23.16
N ALA A 350 26.51 8.50 24.07
CA ALA A 350 27.48 9.54 23.70
C ALA A 350 28.79 8.93 23.20
N GLU A 351 29.26 7.89 23.87
CA GLU A 351 30.47 7.13 23.55
C GLU A 351 30.23 5.62 23.75
N PRO A 352 30.87 4.75 22.95
CA PRO A 352 30.71 3.32 23.12
C PRO A 352 31.39 2.84 24.38
N GLY A 353 30.63 2.14 25.23
CA GLY A 353 31.13 1.43 26.40
C GLY A 353 31.48 -0.02 26.10
N PRO A 354 31.84 -0.81 27.14
CA PRO A 354 32.10 -2.24 26.98
C PRO A 354 30.96 -2.98 26.28
N VAL A 355 31.28 -3.90 25.35
CA VAL A 355 30.31 -4.67 24.59
C VAL A 355 29.28 -5.37 25.48
N VAL A 356 29.73 -5.94 26.63
CA VAL A 356 28.82 -6.59 27.57
C VAL A 356 27.78 -5.65 28.18
N ASP A 357 28.13 -4.38 28.33
CA ASP A 357 27.23 -3.34 28.84
C ASP A 357 26.21 -2.96 27.74
N LEU A 358 26.67 -2.76 26.52
CA LEU A 358 25.81 -2.45 25.39
C LEU A 358 24.78 -3.55 25.10
N PHE A 359 25.19 -4.83 25.17
CA PHE A 359 24.30 -5.98 25.00
C PHE A 359 23.17 -6.02 26.06
N ALA A 360 23.50 -5.67 27.30
CA ALA A 360 22.50 -5.61 28.36
C ALA A 360 21.59 -4.39 28.23
N GLN A 361 22.16 -3.22 27.92
CA GLN A 361 21.40 -1.96 27.78
C GLN A 361 20.40 -2.01 26.65
N VAL A 362 20.75 -2.60 25.50
CA VAL A 362 19.85 -2.71 24.35
C VAL A 362 18.86 -3.87 24.48
N GLY A 363 18.96 -4.68 25.51
CA GLY A 363 18.04 -5.79 25.78
C GLY A 363 18.32 -7.08 25.01
N LEU A 364 19.46 -7.22 24.35
CA LEU A 364 19.86 -8.49 23.70
C LEU A 364 20.06 -9.63 24.72
N VAL A 365 20.37 -9.28 25.97
CA VAL A 365 20.49 -10.18 27.13
C VAL A 365 19.92 -9.52 28.35
N ALA A 366 19.50 -10.33 29.30
CA ALA A 366 18.86 -9.85 30.53
C ALA A 366 19.83 -9.15 31.54
N SER A 367 21.14 -9.37 31.42
CA SER A 367 22.13 -8.83 32.37
C SER A 367 23.54 -8.85 31.77
N LYS A 368 24.47 -8.08 32.41
CA LYS A 368 25.90 -8.10 32.08
C LYS A 368 26.52 -9.50 32.27
N SER A 369 26.07 -10.25 33.26
CA SER A 369 26.53 -11.64 33.46
C SER A 369 26.11 -12.56 32.33
N ALA A 370 24.88 -12.39 31.81
CA ALA A 370 24.42 -13.10 30.63
C ALA A 370 25.20 -12.69 29.39
N ALA A 371 25.56 -11.40 29.25
CA ALA A 371 26.40 -10.91 28.17
C ALA A 371 27.79 -11.56 28.17
N ARG A 372 28.45 -11.60 29.32
CA ARG A 372 29.76 -12.28 29.50
C ARG A 372 29.70 -13.76 29.11
N ARG A 373 28.63 -14.44 29.51
CA ARG A 373 28.40 -15.84 29.11
C ARG A 373 28.27 -15.97 27.59
N THR A 374 27.48 -15.07 26.95
CA THR A 374 27.32 -15.06 25.51
C THR A 374 28.66 -14.84 24.79
N VAL A 375 29.53 -13.98 25.29
CA VAL A 375 30.90 -13.79 24.76
C VAL A 375 31.71 -15.07 24.87
N LYS A 376 31.76 -15.71 26.09
CA LYS A 376 32.47 -16.97 26.32
C LYS A 376 32.00 -18.11 25.42
N GLU A 377 30.68 -18.21 25.18
CA GLU A 377 30.07 -19.21 24.31
C GLU A 377 30.27 -18.89 22.82
N GLY A 378 30.87 -17.73 22.49
CA GLY A 378 31.15 -17.30 21.13
C GLY A 378 29.91 -16.89 20.37
N GLY A 379 28.86 -16.45 21.07
CA GLY A 379 27.59 -16.02 20.50
C GLY A 379 27.46 -14.51 20.36
N ALA A 380 28.45 -13.70 20.71
CA ALA A 380 28.42 -12.24 20.65
C ALA A 380 29.21 -11.72 19.43
N TYR A 381 28.60 -10.80 18.70
CA TYR A 381 29.18 -10.17 17.50
C TYR A 381 28.94 -8.66 17.52
N VAL A 382 29.96 -7.90 17.09
CA VAL A 382 29.87 -6.47 16.79
C VAL A 382 30.25 -6.30 15.31
N ASN A 383 29.38 -5.66 14.53
CA ASN A 383 29.54 -5.47 13.07
C ASN A 383 29.89 -6.79 12.35
N ASN A 384 29.24 -7.88 12.73
CA ASN A 384 29.47 -9.26 12.27
C ASN A 384 30.83 -9.87 12.67
N VAL A 385 31.69 -9.15 13.37
CA VAL A 385 32.95 -9.67 13.92
C VAL A 385 32.69 -10.27 15.30
N LYS A 386 33.18 -11.51 15.50
CA LYS A 386 33.02 -12.22 16.77
C LYS A 386 33.77 -11.53 17.89
N VAL A 387 33.10 -11.24 18.98
CA VAL A 387 33.71 -10.71 20.21
C VAL A 387 34.33 -11.86 21.00
N THR A 388 35.62 -11.73 21.34
CA THR A 388 36.38 -12.76 22.04
C THR A 388 36.79 -12.37 23.47
N ALA A 389 36.79 -11.07 23.79
CA ALA A 389 37.18 -10.54 25.11
C ALA A 389 35.94 -9.95 25.80
N GLU A 390 35.82 -10.26 27.12
CA GLU A 390 34.71 -9.75 27.95
C GLU A 390 34.81 -8.25 28.23
N ASP A 391 36.00 -7.69 28.17
CA ASP A 391 36.33 -6.28 28.37
C ASP A 391 36.46 -5.50 27.05
N ALA A 392 36.10 -6.09 25.92
CA ALA A 392 36.14 -5.44 24.62
C ALA A 392 35.31 -4.15 24.61
N VAL A 393 35.90 -3.06 24.15
CA VAL A 393 35.28 -1.75 23.94
C VAL A 393 35.45 -1.39 22.48
N PRO A 394 34.36 -1.14 21.76
CA PRO A 394 34.45 -0.68 20.36
C PRO A 394 35.16 0.67 20.30
N VAL A 395 36.00 0.85 19.30
CA VAL A 395 36.72 2.10 19.02
C VAL A 395 36.01 2.90 17.91
N LYS A 396 36.46 4.13 17.69
CA LYS A 396 35.85 5.01 16.69
C LYS A 396 35.89 4.45 15.28
N GLU A 397 36.90 3.71 14.95
CA GLU A 397 37.11 3.02 13.67
C GLU A 397 36.13 1.87 13.43
N ASP A 398 35.52 1.35 14.48
CA ASP A 398 34.48 0.31 14.40
C ASP A 398 33.12 0.91 14.02
N LEU A 399 32.94 2.24 14.12
CA LEU A 399 31.66 2.87 13.86
C LEU A 399 31.37 2.89 12.35
N LEU A 400 30.32 2.18 11.94
CA LEU A 400 29.78 2.25 10.60
C LEU A 400 29.26 3.66 10.32
N HIS A 401 29.77 4.29 9.25
CA HIS A 401 29.54 5.70 8.91
C HIS A 401 29.79 6.69 10.06
N GLY A 402 30.73 6.35 10.95
CA GLY A 402 31.05 7.17 12.13
C GLY A 402 29.96 7.24 13.21
N ARG A 403 28.92 6.42 13.12
CA ARG A 403 27.72 6.57 13.92
C ARG A 403 27.18 5.26 14.52
N TRP A 404 27.24 4.13 13.80
CA TRP A 404 26.50 2.93 14.17
C TRP A 404 27.38 1.75 14.54
N LEU A 405 26.91 0.99 15.56
CA LEU A 405 27.40 -0.36 15.83
C LEU A 405 26.23 -1.34 15.70
N VAL A 406 26.43 -2.44 15.01
CA VAL A 406 25.48 -3.54 14.89
C VAL A 406 25.85 -4.64 15.87
N LEU A 407 24.98 -4.90 16.84
CA LEU A 407 25.15 -5.96 17.81
C LEU A 407 24.33 -7.18 17.41
N ARG A 408 24.92 -8.38 17.50
CA ARG A 408 24.22 -9.61 17.16
C ARG A 408 24.49 -10.71 18.18
N ARG A 409 23.42 -11.31 18.70
CA ARG A 409 23.47 -12.49 19.55
C ARG A 409 23.06 -13.73 18.76
N GLY A 410 24.02 -14.65 18.55
CA GLY A 410 23.78 -15.85 17.73
C GLY A 410 23.48 -15.49 16.29
N LYS A 411 22.52 -16.20 15.66
CA LYS A 411 22.22 -16.05 14.22
C LYS A 411 21.08 -15.06 13.93
N LYS A 412 20.21 -14.75 14.90
CA LYS A 412 18.93 -14.08 14.60
C LYS A 412 18.64 -12.81 15.40
N ASN A 413 19.24 -12.66 16.58
CA ASN A 413 18.91 -11.53 17.46
C ASN A 413 19.84 -10.37 17.17
N LEU A 414 19.28 -9.30 16.61
CA LEU A 414 19.97 -8.07 16.23
C LEU A 414 19.54 -6.91 17.10
N ALA A 415 20.46 -6.00 17.34
CA ALA A 415 20.20 -4.68 17.90
C ALA A 415 21.24 -3.68 17.37
N ALA A 416 20.98 -2.39 17.56
CA ALA A 416 21.88 -1.35 17.13
C ALA A 416 22.24 -0.39 18.27
N VAL A 417 23.41 0.22 18.18
CA VAL A 417 23.83 1.30 19.04
C VAL A 417 24.18 2.50 18.17
N GLU A 418 23.51 3.61 18.40
CA GLU A 418 23.81 4.89 17.78
C GLU A 418 24.74 5.69 18.70
N VAL A 419 25.90 6.06 18.18
CA VAL A 419 26.89 6.88 18.90
C VAL A 419 26.74 8.33 18.44
N THR A 420 26.34 9.21 19.37
CA THR A 420 25.99 10.61 19.07
C THR A 420 27.11 11.60 19.30
N GLY A 421 28.19 11.20 19.95
CA GLY A 421 29.34 12.03 20.30
C GLY A 421 30.59 11.82 19.43
N ALA A 422 30.44 11.10 18.30
CA ALA A 422 31.58 10.74 17.44
C ALA A 422 31.96 11.83 16.44
#